data_8ea0bf14afd0075eb320dc892fbd7e19
#
_entry.id   8ea0bf14afd0075eb320dc892fbd7e19
#
_cell.length_a   1.000
_cell.length_b   1.000
_cell.length_c   1.000
_cell.angle_alpha   90.00
_cell.angle_beta   90.00
_cell.angle_gamma   90.00
#
_symmetry.space_group_name_H-M   'P 1'
#
loop_
_entity.id
_entity.type
_entity.pdbx_description
1 polymer ?
#
loop_
_entity_poly.entity_id
_entity_poly.type
_entity_poly.pdbx_seq_one_letter_code
_entity_poly.pdbx_strand_id
1 'polypeptide(L)'
;KGTCNSPEANTKIEIVMLLLWLDLNSSYAHSSLALPAIHAQVEGKEGNVEWRKVSATINSNVGSVVAEIVAARPDVVAATAWLFTHEVLLKITARVKALLPECTIIFGGPEMLGDNEGYLCRNRHVACVFRGEGELGFHEWLGVYDCPSRWNEVVGLCWLDAEGVYHDGGLARVMEFDQLMIPEHSRFFDWTKPFVQLETTRGCFNTCAFCVSGAEKPVRVLSVERIRERLTVIRDHGIRDIRLLDRTFNGSSRRAISLLELFREFAPGMRFHLEIHPALLSDEVKELLRELPAGLLHLEAGI
;
A
#
# COMPACT_ATOMS: atom_id res chain seq x y z
N LYS A 1 -5.48 25.47 40.71
CA LYS A 1 -5.96 26.58 39.88
C LYS A 1 -4.79 27.10 39.07
N GLY A 2 -4.55 26.58 37.88
CA GLY A 2 -3.54 27.02 36.94
C GLY A 2 -4.25 27.80 35.84
N THR A 3 -3.93 29.04 35.71
CA THR A 3 -4.43 29.98 34.70
C THR A 3 -3.81 29.69 33.36
N CYS A 4 -4.66 29.53 32.36
CA CYS A 4 -4.31 29.44 30.94
C CYS A 4 -3.78 30.82 30.50
N ASN A 5 -2.47 30.92 30.15
CA ASN A 5 -1.89 32.11 29.55
C ASN A 5 -2.11 32.06 28.03
N SER A 6 -2.58 33.20 27.48
CA SER A 6 -2.69 33.48 26.07
C SER A 6 -1.33 33.42 25.37
N PRO A 7 -1.27 33.03 24.06
CA PRO A 7 -0.02 32.86 23.36
C PRO A 7 0.58 34.20 22.95
N GLU A 8 1.69 34.58 23.58
CA GLU A 8 2.66 35.50 22.98
C GLU A 8 3.30 34.81 21.76
N ALA A 9 3.43 35.55 20.67
CA ALA A 9 4.01 35.10 19.40
C ALA A 9 5.51 34.81 19.59
N ASN A 10 5.80 33.62 20.09
CA ASN A 10 7.10 33.00 20.00
C ASN A 10 7.10 32.14 18.74
N THR A 11 8.00 32.37 17.81
CA THR A 11 8.35 31.47 16.71
C THR A 11 8.76 30.11 17.31
N LYS A 12 7.78 29.27 17.63
CA LYS A 12 8.01 27.86 17.91
C LYS A 12 8.56 27.27 16.62
N ILE A 13 9.79 26.75 16.68
CA ILE A 13 10.25 25.76 15.71
C ILE A 13 9.22 24.64 15.81
N GLU A 14 8.32 24.56 14.83
CA GLU A 14 7.40 23.43 14.72
C GLU A 14 8.27 22.18 14.57
N ILE A 15 8.22 21.30 15.53
CA ILE A 15 8.91 20.01 15.46
C ILE A 15 8.20 19.24 14.37
N VAL A 16 8.85 19.13 13.21
CA VAL A 16 8.38 18.36 12.09
C VAL A 16 8.73 16.89 12.35
N MET A 17 7.72 16.03 12.51
CA MET A 17 7.94 14.59 12.62
C MET A 17 8.50 14.05 11.31
N LEU A 18 9.63 13.35 11.33
CA LEU A 18 10.20 12.70 10.16
C LEU A 18 9.69 11.25 10.07
N LEU A 19 8.84 11.00 9.09
CA LEU A 19 8.39 9.66 8.70
C LEU A 19 9.21 9.17 7.49
N LEU A 20 9.93 8.09 7.69
CA LEU A 20 10.69 7.44 6.64
C LEU A 20 10.01 6.14 6.21
N TRP A 21 9.61 6.05 4.93
CA TRP A 21 9.09 4.81 4.36
C TRP A 21 10.22 3.98 3.77
N LEU A 22 10.40 2.78 4.31
CA LEU A 22 11.31 1.79 3.74
C LEU A 22 10.56 0.99 2.65
N ASP A 23 10.80 1.37 1.39
CA ASP A 23 10.25 0.70 0.21
C ASP A 23 11.17 -0.46 -0.21
N LEU A 24 10.97 -1.62 0.42
CA LEU A 24 11.77 -2.82 0.19
C LEU A 24 11.06 -3.74 -0.79
N ASN A 25 11.67 -3.95 -1.96
CA ASN A 25 11.11 -4.73 -3.05
C ASN A 25 11.94 -6.01 -3.35
N SER A 26 11.35 -6.99 -4.05
CA SER A 26 12.06 -8.19 -4.51
C SER A 26 13.07 -7.87 -5.61
N SER A 27 12.72 -6.97 -6.51
CA SER A 27 13.57 -6.54 -7.63
C SER A 27 13.38 -5.07 -7.93
N TYR A 28 14.30 -4.51 -8.72
CA TYR A 28 14.23 -3.12 -9.15
C TYR A 28 12.98 -2.80 -10.00
N ALA A 29 12.48 -3.75 -10.78
CA ALA A 29 11.34 -3.54 -11.67
C ALA A 29 10.00 -3.36 -10.93
N HIS A 30 9.90 -3.85 -9.70
CA HIS A 30 8.68 -3.73 -8.90
C HIS A 30 8.66 -2.43 -8.08
N SER A 31 7.47 -1.91 -7.87
CA SER A 31 7.18 -0.85 -6.90
C SER A 31 5.93 -1.23 -6.12
N SER A 32 5.88 -0.87 -4.84
CA SER A 32 4.68 -1.02 -4.03
C SER A 32 3.75 0.17 -4.23
N LEU A 33 2.45 -0.08 -4.34
CA LEU A 33 1.45 1.00 -4.32
C LEU A 33 1.13 1.50 -2.89
N ALA A 34 1.61 0.83 -1.84
CA ALA A 34 1.22 1.15 -0.47
C ALA A 34 1.61 2.58 -0.07
N LEU A 35 2.89 2.97 -0.24
CA LEU A 35 3.31 4.34 0.06
C LEU A 35 2.56 5.38 -0.76
N PRO A 36 2.51 5.32 -2.11
CA PRO A 36 1.79 6.33 -2.87
C PRO A 36 0.30 6.35 -2.59
N ALA A 37 -0.36 5.21 -2.31
CA ALA A 37 -1.78 5.18 -1.96
C ALA A 37 -2.08 5.86 -0.61
N ILE A 38 -1.25 5.60 0.39
CA ILE A 38 -1.38 6.24 1.71
C ILE A 38 -1.04 7.73 1.61
N HIS A 39 0.07 8.08 0.98
CA HIS A 39 0.52 9.47 0.90
C HIS A 39 -0.41 10.36 0.04
N ALA A 40 -1.00 9.82 -1.03
CA ALA A 40 -1.94 10.57 -1.89
C ALA A 40 -3.11 11.18 -1.10
N GLN A 41 -3.52 10.55 0.02
CA GLN A 41 -4.62 11.07 0.84
C GLN A 41 -4.27 12.41 1.53
N VAL A 42 -2.99 12.73 1.65
CA VAL A 42 -2.48 13.94 2.33
C VAL A 42 -1.54 14.78 1.47
N GLU A 43 -1.31 14.43 0.20
CA GLU A 43 -0.43 15.18 -0.72
C GLU A 43 -0.78 16.68 -0.70
N GLY A 44 0.21 17.52 -0.37
CA GLY A 44 0.04 18.97 -0.20
C GLY A 44 -0.69 19.40 1.07
N LYS A 45 -0.98 18.47 2.00
CA LYS A 45 -1.65 18.74 3.29
C LYS A 45 -1.01 17.94 4.43
N GLU A 46 0.29 17.61 4.31
CA GLU A 46 1.02 16.71 5.21
C GLU A 46 1.17 17.27 6.65
N GLY A 47 0.80 18.54 6.86
CA GLY A 47 0.91 19.19 8.17
C GLY A 47 2.37 19.21 8.65
N ASN A 48 2.60 18.75 9.89
CA ASN A 48 3.92 18.72 10.52
C ASN A 48 4.66 17.40 10.27
N VAL A 49 4.33 16.64 9.20
CA VAL A 49 4.97 15.37 8.86
C VAL A 49 5.83 15.53 7.62
N GLU A 50 7.14 15.38 7.78
CA GLU A 50 8.06 15.27 6.65
C GLU A 50 8.14 13.82 6.20
N TRP A 51 7.70 13.54 4.97
CA TRP A 51 7.75 12.21 4.38
C TRP A 51 9.03 12.02 3.58
N ARG A 52 9.74 10.94 3.86
CA ARG A 52 10.90 10.48 3.09
C ARG A 52 10.76 9.04 2.68
N LYS A 53 11.43 8.65 1.60
CA LYS A 53 11.49 7.27 1.10
C LYS A 53 12.94 6.80 0.99
N VAL A 54 13.22 5.62 1.50
CA VAL A 54 14.43 4.85 1.20
C VAL A 54 14.00 3.62 0.41
N SER A 55 14.54 3.46 -0.80
CA SER A 55 14.23 2.33 -1.68
C SER A 55 15.37 1.32 -1.66
N ALA A 56 15.01 0.05 -1.47
CA ALA A 56 15.95 -1.07 -1.45
C ALA A 56 15.33 -2.32 -2.06
N THR A 57 16.18 -3.32 -2.35
CA THR A 57 15.73 -4.66 -2.74
C THR A 57 16.25 -5.68 -1.74
N ILE A 58 15.72 -6.91 -1.80
CA ILE A 58 16.20 -8.03 -0.97
C ILE A 58 17.70 -8.33 -1.18
N ASN A 59 18.29 -7.88 -2.29
CA ASN A 59 19.71 -8.05 -2.61
C ASN A 59 20.57 -6.82 -2.20
N SER A 60 19.96 -5.77 -1.65
CA SER A 60 20.69 -4.59 -1.17
C SER A 60 21.54 -4.93 0.06
N ASN A 61 22.66 -4.24 0.21
CA ASN A 61 23.48 -4.41 1.42
C ASN A 61 22.71 -3.85 2.64
N VAL A 62 22.37 -4.73 3.56
CA VAL A 62 21.60 -4.39 4.77
C VAL A 62 22.30 -3.28 5.59
N GLY A 63 23.63 -3.32 5.71
CA GLY A 63 24.39 -2.32 6.46
C GLY A 63 24.28 -0.92 5.84
N SER A 64 24.31 -0.83 4.50
CA SER A 64 24.17 0.44 3.79
C SER A 64 22.76 1.02 3.96
N VAL A 65 21.71 0.19 3.85
CA VAL A 65 20.32 0.62 4.06
C VAL A 65 20.11 1.10 5.50
N VAL A 66 20.64 0.37 6.49
CA VAL A 66 20.58 0.79 7.90
C VAL A 66 21.31 2.12 8.10
N ALA A 67 22.52 2.29 7.54
CA ALA A 67 23.28 3.54 7.66
C ALA A 67 22.52 4.74 7.07
N GLU A 68 21.86 4.57 5.93
CA GLU A 68 21.03 5.60 5.29
C GLU A 68 19.86 6.01 6.18
N ILE A 69 19.11 5.02 6.73
CA ILE A 69 17.98 5.28 7.62
C ILE A 69 18.46 5.97 8.91
N VAL A 70 19.53 5.47 9.52
CA VAL A 70 20.06 6.02 10.77
C VAL A 70 20.61 7.44 10.59
N ALA A 71 21.24 7.75 9.45
CA ALA A 71 21.70 9.09 9.11
C ALA A 71 20.53 10.10 9.00
N ALA A 72 19.37 9.66 8.55
CA ALA A 72 18.17 10.50 8.47
C ALA A 72 17.53 10.78 9.84
N ARG A 73 17.77 9.93 10.86
CA ARG A 73 17.20 10.02 12.21
C ARG A 73 15.68 10.16 12.22
N PRO A 74 14.92 9.22 11.60
CA PRO A 74 13.48 9.32 11.55
C PRO A 74 12.84 9.05 12.94
N ASP A 75 11.72 9.74 13.19
CA ASP A 75 10.85 9.45 14.34
C ASP A 75 10.08 8.16 14.11
N VAL A 76 9.68 7.92 12.86
CA VAL A 76 8.93 6.74 12.43
C VAL A 76 9.58 6.09 11.21
N VAL A 77 9.75 4.78 11.25
CA VAL A 77 10.03 3.95 10.06
C VAL A 77 8.81 3.10 9.77
N ALA A 78 8.18 3.33 8.61
CA ALA A 78 7.05 2.54 8.12
C ALA A 78 7.49 1.66 6.95
N ALA A 79 6.91 0.47 6.81
CA ALA A 79 7.17 -0.41 5.68
C ALA A 79 6.02 -1.36 5.39
N THR A 80 5.96 -1.85 4.13
CA THR A 80 5.07 -2.95 3.75
C THR A 80 5.80 -4.29 3.90
N ALA A 81 5.22 -5.18 4.70
CA ALA A 81 5.74 -6.53 4.88
C ALA A 81 5.13 -7.48 3.84
N TRP A 82 5.99 -7.98 2.94
CA TRP A 82 5.70 -9.00 1.95
C TRP A 82 6.43 -10.30 2.31
N LEU A 83 5.86 -11.44 2.01
CA LEU A 83 6.46 -12.75 2.26
C LEU A 83 7.94 -12.81 1.84
N PHE A 84 8.25 -12.32 0.65
CA PHE A 84 9.60 -12.38 0.08
C PHE A 84 10.57 -11.30 0.60
N THR A 85 10.08 -10.24 1.27
CA THR A 85 10.94 -9.19 1.85
C THR A 85 11.05 -9.28 3.36
N HIS A 86 10.19 -10.05 4.01
CA HIS A 86 9.93 -10.02 5.44
C HIS A 86 11.20 -10.25 6.29
N GLU A 87 12.01 -11.26 5.98
CA GLU A 87 13.23 -11.51 6.74
C GLU A 87 14.26 -10.38 6.65
N VAL A 88 14.42 -9.82 5.45
CA VAL A 88 15.36 -8.71 5.22
C VAL A 88 14.84 -7.45 5.92
N LEU A 89 13.53 -7.22 5.86
CA LEU A 89 12.86 -6.12 6.55
C LEU A 89 13.11 -6.18 8.06
N LEU A 90 12.91 -7.33 8.69
CA LEU A 90 13.18 -7.53 10.12
C LEU A 90 14.66 -7.30 10.48
N LYS A 91 15.59 -7.78 9.64
CA LYS A 91 17.03 -7.59 9.86
C LYS A 91 17.42 -6.09 9.82
N ILE A 92 16.84 -5.33 8.90
CA ILE A 92 17.08 -3.88 8.77
C ILE A 92 16.50 -3.16 9.99
N THR A 93 15.21 -3.37 10.27
CA THR A 93 14.50 -2.58 11.29
C THR A 93 14.94 -2.90 12.71
N ALA A 94 15.34 -4.15 13.00
CA ALA A 94 15.94 -4.50 14.30
C ALA A 94 17.26 -3.74 14.54
N ARG A 95 18.11 -3.58 13.50
CA ARG A 95 19.36 -2.80 13.59
C ARG A 95 19.08 -1.31 13.70
N VAL A 96 18.11 -0.80 12.94
CA VAL A 96 17.67 0.60 13.06
C VAL A 96 17.20 0.87 14.49
N LYS A 97 16.34 0.04 15.04
CA LYS A 97 15.83 0.20 16.43
C LYS A 97 16.94 0.13 17.49
N ALA A 98 17.95 -0.72 17.28
CA ALA A 98 19.10 -0.81 18.17
C ALA A 98 19.97 0.46 18.14
N LEU A 99 20.07 1.14 17.00
CA LEU A 99 20.84 2.38 16.82
C LEU A 99 20.03 3.66 17.11
N LEU A 100 18.72 3.59 16.94
CA LEU A 100 17.74 4.65 17.21
C LEU A 100 16.63 4.11 18.13
N PRO A 101 16.87 4.00 19.44
CA PRO A 101 15.91 3.40 20.38
C PRO A 101 14.55 4.08 20.42
N GLU A 102 14.50 5.40 20.18
CA GLU A 102 13.25 6.19 20.19
C GLU A 102 12.45 6.05 18.89
N CYS A 103 13.05 5.58 17.80
CA CYS A 103 12.37 5.45 16.52
C CYS A 103 11.24 4.41 16.60
N THR A 104 10.03 4.79 16.21
CA THR A 104 8.88 3.90 16.14
C THR A 104 8.91 3.10 14.82
N ILE A 105 8.83 1.76 14.92
CA ILE A 105 8.78 0.87 13.75
C ILE A 105 7.35 0.38 13.57
N ILE A 106 6.78 0.60 12.40
CA ILE A 106 5.43 0.14 12.05
C ILE A 106 5.42 -0.61 10.71
N PHE A 107 4.70 -1.73 10.66
CA PHE A 107 4.49 -2.48 9.43
C PHE A 107 3.02 -2.56 9.05
N GLY A 108 2.77 -2.69 7.75
CA GLY A 108 1.51 -3.10 7.17
C GLY A 108 1.75 -4.14 6.08
N GLY A 109 0.72 -4.43 5.30
CA GLY A 109 0.82 -5.31 4.15
C GLY A 109 0.33 -6.73 4.39
N PRO A 110 0.46 -7.62 3.38
CA PRO A 110 -0.18 -8.94 3.39
C PRO A 110 0.22 -9.85 4.55
N GLU A 111 1.45 -9.74 5.04
CA GLU A 111 1.92 -10.56 6.18
C GLU A 111 1.20 -10.20 7.50
N MET A 112 0.57 -9.02 7.56
CA MET A 112 -0.12 -8.53 8.76
C MET A 112 -1.63 -8.79 8.75
N LEU A 113 -2.18 -9.50 7.76
CA LEU A 113 -3.63 -9.75 7.64
C LEU A 113 -4.17 -10.74 8.68
N GLY A 114 -3.32 -11.59 9.24
CA GLY A 114 -3.69 -12.60 10.25
C GLY A 114 -3.73 -12.07 11.68
N ASP A 115 -3.66 -13.01 12.63
CA ASP A 115 -3.39 -12.70 14.03
C ASP A 115 -1.92 -12.29 14.21
N ASN A 116 -1.71 -11.13 14.83
CA ASN A 116 -0.38 -10.53 14.99
C ASN A 116 0.20 -10.66 16.41
N GLU A 117 -0.48 -11.29 17.35
CA GLU A 117 0.00 -11.41 18.73
C GLU A 117 1.37 -12.10 18.79
N GLY A 118 1.45 -13.33 18.26
CA GLY A 118 2.69 -14.08 18.24
C GLY A 118 3.79 -13.41 17.42
N TYR A 119 3.42 -12.65 16.39
CA TYR A 119 4.35 -11.86 15.59
C TYR A 119 5.01 -10.75 16.41
N LEU A 120 4.22 -9.93 17.06
CA LEU A 120 4.69 -8.81 17.89
C LEU A 120 5.45 -9.31 19.13
N CYS A 121 5.04 -10.42 19.72
CA CYS A 121 5.77 -11.05 20.83
C CYS A 121 7.21 -11.45 20.44
N ARG A 122 7.41 -11.94 19.22
CA ARG A 122 8.75 -12.34 18.73
C ARG A 122 9.57 -11.17 18.21
N ASN A 123 8.94 -10.07 17.79
CA ASN A 123 9.58 -8.94 17.12
C ASN A 123 9.36 -7.64 17.91
N ARG A 124 9.81 -7.60 19.17
CA ARG A 124 9.60 -6.47 20.10
C ARG A 124 10.13 -5.12 19.64
N HIS A 125 10.95 -5.08 18.60
CA HIS A 125 11.40 -3.84 17.97
C HIS A 125 10.32 -3.21 17.07
N VAL A 126 9.29 -3.96 16.68
CA VAL A 126 8.12 -3.48 15.95
C VAL A 126 7.09 -3.01 16.97
N ALA A 127 6.77 -1.72 16.97
CA ALA A 127 5.87 -1.12 17.94
C ALA A 127 4.41 -1.51 17.69
N CYS A 128 4.00 -1.50 16.43
CA CYS A 128 2.65 -1.83 16.01
C CYS A 128 2.61 -2.29 14.56
N VAL A 129 1.51 -2.92 14.16
CA VAL A 129 1.26 -3.32 12.78
C VAL A 129 -0.14 -2.88 12.33
N PHE A 130 -0.29 -2.58 11.04
CA PHE A 130 -1.58 -2.32 10.40
C PHE A 130 -2.12 -3.59 9.78
N ARG A 131 -3.32 -3.98 10.19
CA ARG A 131 -4.07 -5.12 9.68
C ARG A 131 -5.13 -4.67 8.69
N GLY A 132 -4.88 -4.85 7.40
CA GLY A 132 -5.79 -4.46 6.32
C GLY A 132 -5.33 -3.23 5.53
N GLU A 133 -6.26 -2.36 5.17
CA GLU A 133 -6.06 -1.23 4.28
C GLU A 133 -5.69 0.02 5.07
N GLY A 134 -4.53 0.60 4.75
CA GLY A 134 -3.92 1.65 5.55
C GLY A 134 -4.23 3.09 5.12
N GLU A 135 -4.93 3.31 4.00
CA GLU A 135 -5.07 4.63 3.38
C GLU A 135 -5.66 5.69 4.32
N LEU A 136 -6.60 5.31 5.17
CA LEU A 136 -7.22 6.23 6.13
C LEU A 136 -6.64 6.05 7.54
N GLY A 137 -6.64 4.82 8.05
CA GLY A 137 -6.23 4.54 9.42
C GLY A 137 -4.77 4.88 9.73
N PHE A 138 -3.88 4.87 8.73
CA PHE A 138 -2.50 5.30 8.93
C PHE A 138 -2.39 6.78 9.29
N HIS A 139 -3.23 7.63 8.70
CA HIS A 139 -3.27 9.05 9.04
C HIS A 139 -3.90 9.31 10.41
N GLU A 140 -4.92 8.53 10.77
CA GLU A 140 -5.50 8.56 12.11
C GLU A 140 -4.43 8.20 13.14
N TRP A 141 -3.66 7.15 12.89
CA TRP A 141 -2.55 6.77 13.76
C TRP A 141 -1.46 7.84 13.85
N LEU A 142 -1.07 8.47 12.74
CA LEU A 142 -0.10 9.58 12.77
C LEU A 142 -0.52 10.71 13.68
N GLY A 143 -1.82 10.97 13.81
CA GLY A 143 -2.38 11.97 14.72
C GLY A 143 -2.29 11.59 16.20
N VAL A 144 -1.94 10.35 16.52
CA VAL A 144 -1.85 9.81 17.89
C VAL A 144 -0.62 8.92 18.11
N TYR A 145 0.38 8.97 17.21
CA TYR A 145 1.52 8.04 17.22
C TYR A 145 2.32 8.07 18.53
N ASP A 146 2.44 9.25 19.13
CA ASP A 146 3.14 9.51 20.39
C ASP A 146 2.27 9.32 21.64
N CYS A 147 1.01 8.88 21.47
CA CYS A 147 0.05 8.66 22.53
C CYS A 147 -0.54 7.23 22.48
N PRO A 148 0.20 6.19 22.91
CA PRO A 148 -0.24 4.79 22.81
C PRO A 148 -1.57 4.48 23.49
N SER A 149 -1.97 5.26 24.51
CA SER A 149 -3.27 5.13 25.17
C SER A 149 -4.47 5.43 24.24
N ARG A 150 -4.22 6.08 23.10
CA ARG A 150 -5.23 6.39 22.08
C ARG A 150 -5.18 5.47 20.86
N TRP A 151 -4.25 4.54 20.80
CA TRP A 151 -4.13 3.65 19.66
C TRP A 151 -5.35 2.73 19.46
N ASN A 152 -6.11 2.51 20.52
CA ASN A 152 -7.38 1.79 20.45
C ASN A 152 -8.48 2.53 19.66
N GLU A 153 -8.29 3.81 19.35
CA GLU A 153 -9.19 4.59 18.50
C GLU A 153 -8.97 4.29 16.99
N VAL A 154 -7.84 3.65 16.63
CA VAL A 154 -7.43 3.45 15.23
C VAL A 154 -7.80 2.05 14.75
N VAL A 155 -8.70 1.98 13.79
CA VAL A 155 -9.13 0.70 13.20
C VAL A 155 -7.98 0.06 12.40
N GLY A 156 -7.76 -1.23 12.62
CA GLY A 156 -6.70 -1.99 11.95
C GLY A 156 -5.35 -1.96 12.66
N LEU A 157 -5.17 -1.12 13.68
CA LEU A 157 -3.92 -1.09 14.42
C LEU A 157 -3.86 -2.25 15.43
N CYS A 158 -2.75 -2.99 15.43
CA CYS A 158 -2.48 -4.05 16.39
C CYS A 158 -1.15 -3.80 17.09
N TRP A 159 -1.10 -3.94 18.42
CA TRP A 159 0.11 -3.67 19.21
C TRP A 159 0.13 -4.46 20.52
N LEU A 160 1.28 -4.41 21.19
CA LEU A 160 1.43 -4.85 22.57
C LEU A 160 1.60 -3.62 23.47
N ASP A 161 0.85 -3.54 24.55
CA ASP A 161 1.03 -2.48 25.54
C ASP A 161 2.28 -2.69 26.41
N ALA A 162 2.51 -1.79 27.36
CA ALA A 162 3.67 -1.83 28.25
C ALA A 162 3.67 -3.08 29.15
N GLU A 163 2.51 -3.60 29.46
CA GLU A 163 2.29 -4.84 30.25
C GLU A 163 2.45 -6.09 29.38
N GLY A 164 2.53 -5.94 28.05
CA GLY A 164 2.66 -7.02 27.08
C GLY A 164 1.32 -7.62 26.67
N VAL A 165 0.21 -6.94 26.96
CA VAL A 165 -1.14 -7.36 26.52
C VAL A 165 -1.32 -6.99 25.06
N TYR A 166 -1.83 -7.93 24.27
CA TYR A 166 -2.12 -7.72 22.85
C TYR A 166 -3.45 -6.99 22.64
N HIS A 167 -3.41 -5.99 21.79
CA HIS A 167 -4.59 -5.24 21.33
C HIS A 167 -4.77 -5.43 19.81
N ASP A 168 -5.97 -5.78 19.40
CA ASP A 168 -6.34 -5.98 17.99
C ASP A 168 -7.41 -4.95 17.59
N GLY A 169 -7.03 -3.97 16.78
CA GLY A 169 -7.93 -2.96 16.21
C GLY A 169 -8.84 -3.48 15.09
N GLY A 170 -8.85 -4.80 14.84
CA GLY A 170 -9.66 -5.44 13.82
C GLY A 170 -9.03 -5.37 12.42
N LEU A 171 -9.84 -5.60 11.40
CA LEU A 171 -9.42 -5.56 10.00
C LEU A 171 -9.92 -4.27 9.35
N ALA A 172 -9.00 -3.36 9.03
CA ALA A 172 -9.33 -2.12 8.33
C ALA A 172 -9.71 -2.40 6.87
N ARG A 173 -10.83 -1.82 6.42
CA ARG A 173 -11.30 -1.89 5.02
C ARG A 173 -11.90 -0.56 4.58
N VAL A 174 -11.46 -0.05 3.45
CA VAL A 174 -12.03 1.14 2.83
C VAL A 174 -13.22 0.72 1.97
N MET A 175 -14.43 0.96 2.43
CA MET A 175 -15.64 0.59 1.69
C MET A 175 -15.87 1.49 0.49
N GLU A 176 -15.68 2.80 0.64
CA GLU A 176 -15.83 3.81 -0.41
C GLU A 176 -14.52 3.97 -1.20
N PHE A 177 -14.07 2.87 -1.79
CA PHE A 177 -12.80 2.76 -2.51
C PHE A 177 -12.66 3.81 -3.64
N ASP A 178 -13.76 4.17 -4.28
CA ASP A 178 -13.81 5.14 -5.37
C ASP A 178 -13.56 6.59 -4.91
N GLN A 179 -13.67 6.86 -3.61
CA GLN A 179 -13.46 8.20 -3.03
C GLN A 179 -12.01 8.48 -2.65
N LEU A 180 -11.16 7.46 -2.61
CA LEU A 180 -9.75 7.65 -2.31
C LEU A 180 -9.07 8.50 -3.38
N MET A 181 -8.12 9.33 -2.97
CA MET A 181 -7.19 9.96 -3.90
C MET A 181 -6.37 8.90 -4.61
N ILE A 182 -6.19 9.08 -5.92
CA ILE A 182 -5.46 8.10 -6.72
C ILE A 182 -3.96 8.12 -6.38
N PRO A 183 -3.30 6.96 -6.29
CA PRO A 183 -1.88 6.86 -5.94
C PRO A 183 -0.96 7.66 -6.86
N GLU A 184 -1.36 7.83 -8.12
CA GLU A 184 -0.64 8.56 -9.17
C GLU A 184 -0.47 10.05 -8.84
N HIS A 185 -1.26 10.62 -7.92
CA HIS A 185 -1.10 12.00 -7.46
C HIS A 185 -0.02 12.16 -6.39
N SER A 186 0.45 11.07 -5.79
CA SER A 186 1.54 11.13 -4.81
C SER A 186 2.89 11.38 -5.49
N ARG A 187 3.70 12.31 -4.93
CA ARG A 187 5.10 12.50 -5.35
C ARG A 187 5.98 11.26 -5.18
N PHE A 188 5.52 10.26 -4.43
CA PHE A 188 6.21 8.98 -4.26
C PHE A 188 5.81 7.93 -5.29
N PHE A 189 4.90 8.23 -6.20
CA PHE A 189 4.59 7.33 -7.29
C PHE A 189 5.79 7.22 -8.24
N ASP A 190 6.25 5.99 -8.49
CA ASP A 190 7.50 5.78 -9.21
C ASP A 190 7.29 5.66 -10.72
N TRP A 191 7.39 6.77 -11.42
CA TRP A 191 7.28 6.87 -12.88
C TRP A 191 8.50 6.32 -13.66
N THR A 192 9.58 5.92 -12.97
CA THR A 192 10.81 5.42 -13.61
C THR A 192 10.79 3.92 -13.88
N LYS A 193 9.75 3.22 -13.44
CA LYS A 193 9.62 1.77 -13.59
C LYS A 193 9.19 1.39 -15.00
N PRO A 194 9.59 0.18 -15.46
CA PRO A 194 9.24 -0.30 -16.80
C PRO A 194 7.73 -0.57 -16.96
N PHE A 195 7.01 -0.72 -15.87
CA PHE A 195 5.56 -0.85 -15.81
C PHE A 195 5.03 -0.24 -14.53
N VAL A 196 3.74 0.10 -14.51
CA VAL A 196 3.03 0.48 -13.30
C VAL A 196 1.96 -0.55 -12.96
N GLN A 197 1.62 -0.60 -11.68
CA GLN A 197 0.52 -1.41 -11.18
C GLN A 197 -0.76 -0.58 -11.12
N LEU A 198 -1.87 -1.18 -11.53
CA LEU A 198 -3.20 -0.58 -11.49
C LEU A 198 -4.14 -1.54 -10.76
N GLU A 199 -4.81 -1.03 -9.76
CA GLU A 199 -5.84 -1.74 -9.04
C GLU A 199 -7.20 -1.26 -9.56
N THR A 200 -8.07 -2.19 -10.00
CA THR A 200 -9.45 -1.87 -10.38
C THR A 200 -10.47 -2.52 -9.44
N THR A 201 -10.04 -3.57 -8.72
CA THR A 201 -10.86 -4.26 -7.72
C THR A 201 -10.06 -4.58 -6.48
N ARG A 202 -10.73 -4.65 -5.33
CA ARG A 202 -10.21 -5.20 -4.06
C ARG A 202 -11.08 -6.36 -3.60
N GLY A 203 -10.41 -7.42 -3.14
CA GLY A 203 -11.05 -8.65 -2.71
C GLY A 203 -11.18 -9.66 -3.83
N CYS A 204 -11.63 -10.87 -3.47
CA CYS A 204 -11.85 -11.97 -4.39
C CYS A 204 -13.08 -12.77 -3.97
N PHE A 205 -13.89 -13.19 -4.94
CA PHE A 205 -15.07 -14.02 -4.68
C PHE A 205 -14.71 -15.49 -4.43
N ASN A 206 -13.51 -15.93 -4.88
CA ASN A 206 -13.02 -17.28 -4.67
C ASN A 206 -12.60 -17.53 -3.21
N THR A 207 -12.53 -18.81 -2.83
CA THR A 207 -12.13 -19.27 -1.49
C THR A 207 -10.99 -20.29 -1.57
N CYS A 208 -9.99 -20.02 -2.43
CA CYS A 208 -8.85 -20.91 -2.62
C CYS A 208 -8.07 -21.08 -1.33
N ALA A 209 -7.89 -22.30 -0.85
CA ALA A 209 -7.31 -22.61 0.45
C ALA A 209 -5.84 -22.15 0.62
N PHE A 210 -5.12 -21.97 -0.47
CA PHE A 210 -3.71 -21.53 -0.50
C PHE A 210 -3.55 -20.01 -0.70
N CYS A 211 -4.64 -19.28 -0.96
CA CYS A 211 -4.57 -17.87 -1.36
C CYS A 211 -4.90 -16.94 -0.20
N VAL A 212 -4.01 -15.99 0.07
CA VAL A 212 -4.22 -14.96 1.11
C VAL A 212 -5.46 -14.10 0.86
N SER A 213 -5.89 -13.96 -0.39
CA SER A 213 -7.10 -13.20 -0.79
C SER A 213 -8.37 -14.03 -0.85
N GLY A 214 -8.31 -15.33 -0.54
CA GLY A 214 -9.43 -16.27 -0.70
C GLY A 214 -10.66 -16.03 0.19
N ALA A 215 -10.59 -15.11 1.14
CA ALA A 215 -11.70 -14.74 2.03
C ALA A 215 -11.99 -13.23 2.02
N GLU A 216 -11.40 -12.48 1.11
CA GLU A 216 -11.55 -11.03 1.02
C GLU A 216 -12.87 -10.62 0.36
N LYS A 217 -13.95 -10.64 1.13
CA LYS A 217 -15.30 -10.26 0.69
C LYS A 217 -15.81 -9.05 1.48
N PRO A 218 -16.69 -8.23 0.88
CA PRO A 218 -17.14 -8.24 -0.51
C PRO A 218 -16.06 -7.77 -1.49
N VAL A 219 -16.19 -8.16 -2.77
CA VAL A 219 -15.38 -7.55 -3.85
C VAL A 219 -15.86 -6.11 -4.04
N ARG A 220 -14.93 -5.17 -3.92
CA ARG A 220 -15.16 -3.73 -4.13
C ARG A 220 -14.51 -3.32 -5.45
N VAL A 221 -15.12 -2.38 -6.15
CA VAL A 221 -14.70 -2.02 -7.51
C VAL A 221 -14.53 -0.51 -7.65
N LEU A 222 -13.55 -0.07 -8.43
CA LEU A 222 -13.48 1.31 -8.90
C LEU A 222 -14.49 1.52 -10.04
N SER A 223 -15.04 2.72 -10.14
CA SER A 223 -15.81 3.12 -11.33
C SER A 223 -14.94 3.11 -12.59
N VAL A 224 -15.58 2.93 -13.73
CA VAL A 224 -14.90 3.01 -15.03
C VAL A 224 -14.30 4.40 -15.24
N GLU A 225 -14.99 5.43 -14.76
CA GLU A 225 -14.57 6.83 -14.80
C GLU A 225 -13.29 7.05 -14.00
N ARG A 226 -13.20 6.47 -12.80
CA ARG A 226 -11.99 6.57 -11.97
C ARG A 226 -10.81 5.83 -12.59
N ILE A 227 -11.06 4.66 -13.20
CA ILE A 227 -10.01 3.91 -13.92
C ILE A 227 -9.54 4.71 -15.14
N ARG A 228 -10.45 5.33 -15.89
CA ARG A 228 -10.12 6.22 -17.02
C ARG A 228 -9.24 7.40 -16.58
N GLU A 229 -9.57 8.04 -15.48
CA GLU A 229 -8.75 9.11 -14.88
C GLU A 229 -7.32 8.62 -14.62
N ARG A 230 -7.16 7.50 -13.92
CA ARG A 230 -5.85 6.90 -13.62
C ARG A 230 -5.07 6.56 -14.89
N LEU A 231 -5.69 5.90 -15.86
CA LEU A 231 -5.05 5.57 -17.14
C LEU A 231 -4.63 6.81 -17.92
N THR A 232 -5.39 7.89 -17.85
CA THR A 232 -5.04 9.16 -18.48
C THR A 232 -3.78 9.75 -17.85
N VAL A 233 -3.71 9.81 -16.52
CA VAL A 233 -2.51 10.27 -15.81
C VAL A 233 -1.29 9.40 -16.14
N ILE A 234 -1.45 8.06 -16.13
CA ILE A 234 -0.38 7.12 -16.45
C ILE A 234 0.13 7.30 -17.89
N ARG A 235 -0.78 7.43 -18.86
CA ARG A 235 -0.45 7.69 -20.27
C ARG A 235 0.32 9.01 -20.44
N ASP A 236 -0.13 10.06 -19.78
CA ASP A 236 0.46 11.40 -19.89
C ASP A 236 1.88 11.46 -19.30
N HIS A 237 2.24 10.51 -18.42
CA HIS A 237 3.61 10.28 -17.96
C HIS A 237 4.41 9.32 -18.88
N GLY A 238 3.85 8.91 -20.01
CA GLY A 238 4.56 8.11 -21.03
C GLY A 238 4.69 6.62 -20.70
N ILE A 239 4.02 6.13 -19.65
CA ILE A 239 4.02 4.70 -19.29
C ILE A 239 3.12 3.93 -20.28
N ARG A 240 3.62 2.78 -20.73
CA ARG A 240 2.92 1.93 -21.71
C ARG A 240 2.47 0.60 -21.16
N ASP A 241 3.17 0.07 -20.17
CA ASP A 241 2.89 -1.26 -19.62
C ASP A 241 2.18 -1.15 -18.27
N ILE A 242 0.97 -1.68 -18.22
CA ILE A 242 0.10 -1.67 -17.04
C ILE A 242 -0.11 -3.10 -16.57
N ARG A 243 0.13 -3.37 -15.29
CA ARG A 243 -0.21 -4.65 -14.66
C ARG A 243 -1.36 -4.47 -13.69
N LEU A 244 -2.49 -5.11 -13.97
CA LEU A 244 -3.60 -5.11 -13.05
C LEU A 244 -3.28 -5.98 -11.83
N LEU A 245 -3.69 -5.49 -10.66
CA LEU A 245 -3.57 -6.21 -9.38
C LEU A 245 -4.84 -7.00 -9.03
N ASP A 246 -5.84 -6.95 -9.89
CA ASP A 246 -7.12 -7.63 -9.71
C ASP A 246 -6.90 -9.14 -9.63
N ARG A 247 -7.39 -9.78 -8.56
CA ARG A 247 -7.21 -11.21 -8.32
C ARG A 247 -7.92 -12.11 -9.34
N THR A 248 -8.94 -11.59 -10.00
CA THR A 248 -9.64 -12.24 -11.10
C THR A 248 -10.35 -11.18 -11.92
N PHE A 249 -9.75 -10.76 -13.02
CA PHE A 249 -10.26 -9.68 -13.87
C PHE A 249 -11.68 -9.97 -14.38
N ASN A 250 -11.95 -11.21 -14.81
CA ASN A 250 -13.23 -11.63 -15.40
C ASN A 250 -14.22 -12.25 -14.40
N GLY A 251 -14.13 -11.89 -13.12
CA GLY A 251 -15.10 -12.30 -12.11
C GLY A 251 -16.54 -11.83 -12.37
N SER A 252 -16.70 -10.77 -13.17
CA SER A 252 -17.97 -10.29 -13.71
C SER A 252 -17.80 -10.00 -15.20
N SER A 253 -18.53 -10.73 -16.05
CA SER A 253 -18.48 -10.55 -17.50
C SER A 253 -18.87 -9.13 -17.93
N ARG A 254 -19.93 -8.56 -17.33
CA ARG A 254 -20.34 -7.18 -17.63
C ARG A 254 -19.24 -6.17 -17.36
N ARG A 255 -18.56 -6.30 -16.22
CA ARG A 255 -17.45 -5.42 -15.86
C ARG A 255 -16.23 -5.64 -16.77
N ALA A 256 -15.89 -6.91 -17.04
CA ALA A 256 -14.81 -7.25 -17.95
C ALA A 256 -15.00 -6.59 -19.32
N ILE A 257 -16.20 -6.67 -19.89
CA ILE A 257 -16.54 -6.02 -21.16
C ILE A 257 -16.31 -4.49 -21.05
N SER A 258 -16.85 -3.84 -20.02
CA SER A 258 -16.70 -2.39 -19.84
C SER A 258 -15.23 -1.95 -19.75
N LEU A 259 -14.39 -2.75 -19.08
CA LEU A 259 -12.95 -2.46 -18.94
C LEU A 259 -12.18 -2.77 -20.22
N LEU A 260 -12.50 -3.84 -20.94
CA LEU A 260 -11.87 -4.14 -22.23
C LEU A 260 -12.17 -3.07 -23.27
N GLU A 261 -13.41 -2.56 -23.31
CA GLU A 261 -13.78 -1.41 -24.13
C GLU A 261 -12.98 -0.15 -23.76
N LEU A 262 -12.84 0.13 -22.47
CA LEU A 262 -12.00 1.22 -21.98
C LEU A 262 -10.54 1.04 -22.41
N PHE A 263 -9.96 -0.16 -22.27
CA PHE A 263 -8.57 -0.42 -22.63
C PHE A 263 -8.33 -0.26 -24.13
N ARG A 264 -9.31 -0.61 -24.97
CA ARG A 264 -9.27 -0.40 -26.41
C ARG A 264 -9.08 1.08 -26.78
N GLU A 265 -9.65 2.01 -26.00
CA GLU A 265 -9.48 3.45 -26.22
C GLU A 265 -8.02 3.92 -26.01
N PHE A 266 -7.25 3.21 -25.21
CA PHE A 266 -5.84 3.51 -24.93
C PHE A 266 -4.86 2.79 -25.90
N ALA A 267 -5.37 1.96 -26.82
CA ALA A 267 -4.56 1.37 -27.88
C ALA A 267 -4.22 2.45 -28.95
N PRO A 268 -3.06 2.32 -29.62
CA PRO A 268 -1.98 1.35 -29.46
C PRO A 268 -0.95 1.75 -28.41
N GLY A 269 -1.16 2.81 -27.65
CA GLY A 269 -0.17 3.42 -26.77
C GLY A 269 0.12 2.63 -25.49
N MET A 270 -0.82 1.80 -25.02
CA MET A 270 -0.72 1.06 -23.75
C MET A 270 -0.91 -0.45 -23.97
N ARG A 271 -0.39 -1.24 -23.02
CA ARG A 271 -0.56 -2.70 -22.93
C ARG A 271 -0.98 -3.06 -21.51
N PHE A 272 -1.88 -4.04 -21.41
CA PHE A 272 -2.47 -4.43 -20.12
C PHE A 272 -2.19 -5.90 -19.82
N HIS A 273 -1.64 -6.17 -18.65
CA HIS A 273 -1.48 -7.52 -18.13
C HIS A 273 -2.63 -7.81 -17.15
N LEU A 274 -3.40 -8.87 -17.41
CA LEU A 274 -4.61 -9.25 -16.69
C LEU A 274 -4.51 -10.69 -16.18
N GLU A 275 -4.85 -10.92 -14.91
CA GLU A 275 -5.05 -12.27 -14.38
C GLU A 275 -6.52 -12.69 -14.60
N ILE A 276 -6.73 -13.79 -15.30
CA ILE A 276 -8.06 -14.29 -15.67
C ILE A 276 -8.35 -15.69 -15.11
N HIS A 277 -9.63 -15.98 -14.91
CA HIS A 277 -10.10 -17.33 -14.63
C HIS A 277 -10.72 -17.92 -15.91
N PRO A 278 -10.07 -18.88 -16.61
CA PRO A 278 -10.50 -19.33 -17.93
C PRO A 278 -11.95 -19.87 -17.96
N ALA A 279 -12.37 -20.58 -16.90
CA ALA A 279 -13.71 -21.15 -16.82
C ALA A 279 -14.85 -20.10 -16.68
N LEU A 280 -14.51 -18.84 -16.40
CA LEU A 280 -15.46 -17.72 -16.24
C LEU A 280 -15.53 -16.83 -17.49
N LEU A 281 -14.85 -17.20 -18.57
CA LEU A 281 -14.92 -16.44 -19.83
C LEU A 281 -16.26 -16.72 -20.51
N SER A 282 -17.16 -15.73 -20.51
CA SER A 282 -18.40 -15.79 -21.30
C SER A 282 -18.09 -15.66 -22.80
N ASP A 283 -19.04 -16.07 -23.64
CA ASP A 283 -18.84 -16.02 -25.09
C ASP A 283 -18.73 -14.59 -25.58
N GLU A 284 -19.46 -13.64 -25.00
CA GLU A 284 -19.34 -12.21 -25.32
C GLU A 284 -17.93 -11.66 -25.01
N VAL A 285 -17.35 -12.06 -23.86
CA VAL A 285 -15.97 -11.67 -23.52
C VAL A 285 -14.97 -12.29 -24.51
N LYS A 286 -15.17 -13.57 -24.90
CA LYS A 286 -14.28 -14.23 -25.88
C LYS A 286 -14.35 -13.57 -27.26
N GLU A 287 -15.53 -13.14 -27.68
CA GLU A 287 -15.70 -12.42 -28.95
C GLU A 287 -15.01 -11.08 -28.92
N LEU A 288 -15.24 -10.28 -27.86
CA LEU A 288 -14.58 -9.00 -27.69
C LEU A 288 -13.04 -9.16 -27.67
N LEU A 289 -12.51 -10.17 -26.96
CA LEU A 289 -11.07 -10.45 -26.94
C LEU A 289 -10.48 -10.72 -28.35
N ARG A 290 -11.24 -11.30 -29.27
CA ARG A 290 -10.80 -11.54 -30.66
C ARG A 290 -10.77 -10.25 -31.50
N GLU A 291 -11.59 -9.28 -31.15
CA GLU A 291 -11.70 -7.99 -31.83
C GLU A 291 -10.67 -6.96 -31.37
N LEU A 292 -10.08 -7.17 -30.19
CA LEU A 292 -9.11 -6.23 -29.64
C LEU A 292 -7.80 -6.22 -30.46
N PRO A 293 -7.12 -5.05 -30.54
CA PRO A 293 -5.84 -4.94 -31.23
C PRO A 293 -4.80 -5.94 -30.71
N ALA A 294 -4.09 -6.59 -31.61
CA ALA A 294 -3.02 -7.51 -31.26
C ALA A 294 -1.95 -6.78 -30.39
N GLY A 295 -1.54 -7.42 -29.30
CA GLY A 295 -0.55 -6.88 -28.37
C GLY A 295 -1.09 -5.89 -27.34
N LEU A 296 -2.38 -5.58 -27.35
CA LEU A 296 -3.02 -4.77 -26.31
C LEU A 296 -3.04 -5.48 -24.95
N LEU A 297 -3.29 -6.77 -24.96
CA LEU A 297 -3.45 -7.57 -23.75
C LEU A 297 -2.38 -8.66 -23.61
N HIS A 298 -1.93 -8.87 -22.38
CA HIS A 298 -1.27 -10.07 -21.93
C HIS A 298 -2.17 -10.73 -20.89
N LEU A 299 -2.64 -11.95 -21.17
CA LEU A 299 -3.54 -12.70 -20.28
C LEU A 299 -2.75 -13.76 -19.54
N GLU A 300 -2.82 -13.74 -18.22
CA GLU A 300 -2.26 -14.78 -17.35
C GLU A 300 -3.40 -15.61 -16.76
N ALA A 301 -3.28 -16.93 -16.86
CA ALA A 301 -4.26 -17.86 -16.34
C ALA A 301 -3.58 -18.86 -15.41
N GLY A 302 -4.03 -18.93 -14.15
CA GLY A 302 -3.68 -20.01 -13.24
C GLY A 302 -4.37 -21.31 -13.66
N ILE A 303 -3.64 -22.42 -13.71
CA ILE A 303 -4.11 -23.74 -14.09
C ILE A 303 -4.17 -24.62 -12.83
#